data_e1598873a4d049843b4b0095031e036d
#
_entry.id   e1598873a4d049843b4b0095031e036d
#
_cell.length_a   1.000
_cell.length_b   1.000
_cell.length_c   1.000
_cell.angle_alpha   90.00
_cell.angle_beta   90.00
_cell.angle_gamma   90.00
#
_symmetry.space_group_name_H-M   'P 1'
#
loop_
_entity.id
_entity.type
_entity.pdbx_description
1 polymer ?
#
loop_
_entity_poly.entity_id
_entity_poly.type
_entity_poly.pdbx_seq_one_letter_code
_entity_poly.pdbx_strand_id
1 'polypeptide(L)'
;SGKTVTGTAAGGSCVLKLPEAGTWSVSATLNGQTSNTQSVSVKDSYAVSLTFFSATITVTVDSGASVALKKDGTTVQTKTSTGTAVFTVTETGTYTIVATKSGQSVSGTVNVVSSTTTYALTLSFVSSTLNNNEWSVIKSVSDAGQGASYWSIGDRKAVTLNGTVGALTLSNYTTYVFIIGFNHNANVEGTNRIHFQLAKTALSGGTDVAICDSYY
;
A
#
# COMPACT_ATOMS: atom_id res chain seq x y z
N SER A 1 -36.88 16.13 -24.81
CA SER A 1 -38.17 16.27 -24.12
C SER A 1 -37.93 15.97 -22.63
N GLY A 2 -38.45 16.75 -21.70
CA GLY A 2 -38.28 16.53 -20.26
C GLY A 2 -39.04 15.33 -19.67
N LYS A 3 -39.31 14.31 -20.48
CA LYS A 3 -40.04 13.10 -20.09
C LYS A 3 -39.10 12.09 -19.46
N THR A 4 -39.55 11.44 -18.37
CA THR A 4 -38.83 10.37 -17.68
C THR A 4 -39.68 9.11 -17.68
N VAL A 5 -39.05 7.96 -17.96
CA VAL A 5 -39.67 6.64 -17.85
C VAL A 5 -38.79 5.79 -16.93
N THR A 6 -39.40 5.16 -15.95
CA THR A 6 -38.72 4.30 -14.98
C THR A 6 -39.25 2.88 -15.03
N GLY A 7 -38.41 1.93 -14.63
CA GLY A 7 -38.77 0.53 -14.48
C GLY A 7 -37.80 -0.16 -13.53
N THR A 8 -38.19 -1.31 -13.00
CA THR A 8 -37.37 -2.13 -12.11
C THR A 8 -36.83 -3.32 -12.89
N ALA A 9 -35.51 -3.53 -12.80
CA ALA A 9 -34.86 -4.67 -13.43
C ALA A 9 -35.16 -5.96 -12.63
N ALA A 10 -35.45 -7.04 -13.36
CA ALA A 10 -35.55 -8.38 -12.85
C ALA A 10 -34.62 -9.30 -13.65
N GLY A 11 -33.83 -10.11 -12.97
CA GLY A 11 -32.84 -10.97 -13.65
C GLY A 11 -31.77 -10.20 -14.45
N GLY A 12 -31.46 -8.96 -14.04
CA GLY A 12 -30.43 -8.12 -14.69
C GLY A 12 -30.94 -7.36 -15.92
N SER A 13 -32.22 -7.40 -16.25
CA SER A 13 -32.79 -6.68 -17.40
C SER A 13 -34.10 -5.96 -17.06
N CYS A 14 -34.40 -4.89 -17.77
CA CYS A 14 -35.66 -4.15 -17.72
C CYS A 14 -36.01 -3.66 -19.13
N VAL A 15 -37.28 -3.79 -19.50
CA VAL A 15 -37.81 -3.24 -20.72
C VAL A 15 -38.59 -1.96 -20.39
N LEU A 16 -38.15 -0.83 -20.94
CA LEU A 16 -38.85 0.44 -20.83
C LEU A 16 -39.62 0.73 -22.11
N LYS A 17 -40.93 0.98 -22.01
CA LYS A 17 -41.74 1.45 -23.13
C LYS A 17 -41.69 2.97 -23.18
N LEU A 18 -41.09 3.50 -24.22
CA LEU A 18 -40.93 4.92 -24.41
C LEU A 18 -42.18 5.51 -25.10
N PRO A 19 -42.64 6.69 -24.70
CA PRO A 19 -43.84 7.31 -25.26
C PRO A 19 -43.66 7.89 -26.64
N GLU A 20 -42.41 8.09 -27.08
CA GLU A 20 -42.06 8.70 -28.36
C GLU A 20 -40.66 8.26 -28.83
N ALA A 21 -40.42 8.27 -30.13
CA ALA A 21 -39.11 8.12 -30.68
C ALA A 21 -38.24 9.37 -30.36
N GLY A 22 -36.93 9.19 -30.32
CA GLY A 22 -36.01 10.29 -30.06
C GLY A 22 -34.75 9.85 -29.28
N THR A 23 -33.97 10.82 -28.85
CA THR A 23 -32.77 10.59 -28.08
C THR A 23 -33.11 10.56 -26.56
N TRP A 24 -32.72 9.46 -25.91
CA TRP A 24 -32.96 9.21 -24.52
C TRP A 24 -31.64 8.94 -23.78
N SER A 25 -31.50 9.49 -22.60
CA SER A 25 -30.40 9.14 -21.66
C SER A 25 -30.89 8.03 -20.74
N VAL A 26 -30.11 6.94 -20.68
CA VAL A 26 -30.44 5.75 -19.89
C VAL A 26 -29.37 5.53 -18.84
N SER A 27 -29.79 5.38 -17.60
CA SER A 27 -28.96 4.99 -16.46
C SER A 27 -29.75 4.07 -15.53
N ALA A 28 -29.06 3.38 -14.65
CA ALA A 28 -29.67 2.55 -13.62
C ALA A 28 -29.09 2.88 -12.26
N THR A 29 -29.84 2.60 -11.20
CA THR A 29 -29.38 2.68 -9.81
C THR A 29 -29.51 1.33 -9.14
N LEU A 30 -28.48 0.94 -8.37
CA LEU A 30 -28.47 -0.27 -7.56
C LEU A 30 -27.78 0.04 -6.23
N ASN A 31 -28.50 -0.14 -5.12
CA ASN A 31 -27.98 0.10 -3.76
C ASN A 31 -27.35 1.51 -3.60
N GLY A 32 -27.97 2.54 -4.21
CA GLY A 32 -27.47 3.91 -4.17
C GLY A 32 -26.38 4.26 -5.19
N GLN A 33 -25.82 3.27 -5.87
CA GLN A 33 -24.85 3.48 -6.94
C GLN A 33 -25.55 3.72 -8.27
N THR A 34 -25.08 4.71 -9.05
CA THR A 34 -25.56 4.96 -10.42
C THR A 34 -24.61 4.34 -11.42
N SER A 35 -25.16 3.66 -12.44
CA SER A 35 -24.40 3.14 -13.58
C SER A 35 -23.81 4.24 -14.45
N ASN A 36 -22.99 3.86 -15.45
CA ASN A 36 -22.73 4.75 -16.55
C ASN A 36 -24.05 5.20 -17.22
N THR A 37 -24.05 6.39 -17.80
CA THR A 37 -25.16 6.91 -18.58
C THR A 37 -24.90 6.66 -20.06
N GLN A 38 -25.89 6.09 -20.76
CA GLN A 38 -25.87 5.87 -22.20
C GLN A 38 -26.86 6.79 -22.88
N SER A 39 -26.45 7.46 -23.97
CA SER A 39 -27.34 8.23 -24.82
C SER A 39 -27.69 7.39 -26.04
N VAL A 40 -28.97 7.16 -26.28
CA VAL A 40 -29.47 6.29 -27.35
C VAL A 40 -30.54 6.99 -28.15
N SER A 41 -30.47 6.87 -29.48
CA SER A 41 -31.51 7.36 -30.38
C SER A 41 -32.43 6.20 -30.74
N VAL A 42 -33.62 6.23 -30.20
CA VAL A 42 -34.62 5.15 -30.36
C VAL A 42 -35.64 5.50 -31.41
N LYS A 43 -35.82 4.62 -32.40
CA LYS A 43 -36.90 4.68 -33.43
C LYS A 43 -37.96 3.61 -33.15
N ASP A 44 -37.54 2.36 -32.96
CA ASP A 44 -38.43 1.22 -32.68
C ASP A 44 -38.04 0.52 -31.38
N SER A 45 -36.98 -0.29 -31.42
CA SER A 45 -36.43 -0.95 -30.23
C SER A 45 -34.92 -0.78 -30.19
N TYR A 46 -34.35 -0.73 -28.97
CA TYR A 46 -32.94 -0.57 -28.76
C TYR A 46 -32.49 -1.28 -27.48
N ALA A 47 -31.39 -2.00 -27.54
CA ALA A 47 -30.77 -2.65 -26.37
C ALA A 47 -29.60 -1.80 -25.85
N VAL A 48 -29.56 -1.59 -24.54
CA VAL A 48 -28.51 -0.81 -23.86
C VAL A 48 -27.92 -1.69 -22.76
N SER A 49 -26.60 -1.75 -22.71
CA SER A 49 -25.87 -2.35 -21.58
C SER A 49 -25.37 -1.24 -20.67
N LEU A 50 -25.74 -1.33 -19.40
CA LEU A 50 -25.30 -0.43 -18.34
C LEU A 50 -24.34 -1.15 -17.42
N THR A 51 -23.28 -0.47 -17.00
CA THR A 51 -22.26 -1.00 -16.13
C THR A 51 -22.16 -0.17 -14.86
N PHE A 52 -21.97 -0.84 -13.73
CA PHE A 52 -21.67 -0.20 -12.46
C PHE A 52 -20.16 -0.20 -12.25
N PHE A 53 -19.65 0.87 -11.66
CA PHE A 53 -18.24 0.94 -11.30
C PHE A 53 -17.91 -0.11 -10.27
N SER A 54 -16.79 -0.79 -10.46
CA SER A 54 -16.21 -1.71 -9.49
C SER A 54 -14.70 -1.69 -9.61
N ALA A 55 -14.01 -1.61 -8.49
CA ALA A 55 -12.56 -1.70 -8.44
C ALA A 55 -12.12 -2.65 -7.33
N THR A 56 -10.94 -3.22 -7.51
CA THR A 56 -10.30 -4.13 -6.56
C THR A 56 -9.09 -3.47 -5.93
N ILE A 57 -8.99 -3.51 -4.60
CA ILE A 57 -7.82 -3.08 -3.82
C ILE A 57 -7.18 -4.34 -3.23
N THR A 58 -5.97 -4.66 -3.65
CA THR A 58 -5.18 -5.75 -3.10
C THR A 58 -4.17 -5.18 -2.10
N VAL A 59 -4.28 -5.60 -0.85
CA VAL A 59 -3.39 -5.19 0.24
C VAL A 59 -2.47 -6.35 0.57
N THR A 60 -1.17 -6.18 0.35
CA THR A 60 -0.14 -7.12 0.79
C THR A 60 0.28 -6.73 2.20
N VAL A 61 0.13 -7.65 3.14
CA VAL A 61 0.48 -7.45 4.56
C VAL A 61 0.63 -8.81 5.22
N ASP A 62 1.33 -8.88 6.33
CA ASP A 62 1.57 -10.11 7.08
C ASP A 62 0.31 -10.97 7.26
N SER A 63 0.46 -12.28 7.10
CA SER A 63 -0.59 -13.25 7.39
C SER A 63 -1.05 -13.16 8.84
N GLY A 64 -2.35 -13.28 9.06
CA GLY A 64 -3.00 -13.15 10.37
C GLY A 64 -3.30 -11.71 10.79
N ALA A 65 -2.90 -10.70 10.01
CA ALA A 65 -3.28 -9.32 10.29
C ALA A 65 -4.78 -9.10 10.02
N SER A 66 -5.45 -8.38 10.91
CA SER A 66 -6.79 -7.84 10.65
C SER A 66 -6.67 -6.57 9.82
N VAL A 67 -7.29 -6.54 8.65
CA VAL A 67 -7.21 -5.42 7.70
C VAL A 67 -8.59 -4.78 7.56
N ALA A 68 -8.71 -3.53 7.98
CA ALA A 68 -9.91 -2.72 7.86
C ALA A 68 -9.78 -1.73 6.70
N LEU A 69 -10.73 -1.75 5.78
CA LEU A 69 -10.93 -0.74 4.75
C LEU A 69 -11.87 0.32 5.27
N LYS A 70 -11.46 1.58 5.22
CA LYS A 70 -12.24 2.73 5.68
C LYS A 70 -12.48 3.71 4.55
N LYS A 71 -13.66 4.31 4.55
CA LYS A 71 -14.01 5.47 3.71
C LYS A 71 -14.57 6.57 4.62
N ASP A 72 -14.06 7.78 4.48
CA ASP A 72 -14.48 8.94 5.30
C ASP A 72 -14.45 8.63 6.81
N GLY A 73 -13.39 7.94 7.27
CA GLY A 73 -13.18 7.53 8.66
C GLY A 73 -14.00 6.30 9.10
N THR A 74 -15.02 5.89 8.35
CA THR A 74 -15.89 4.75 8.69
C THR A 74 -15.34 3.45 8.09
N THR A 75 -15.31 2.38 8.89
CA THR A 75 -14.94 1.03 8.39
C THR A 75 -16.07 0.48 7.54
N VAL A 76 -15.76 0.22 6.26
CA VAL A 76 -16.72 -0.35 5.29
C VAL A 76 -16.56 -1.85 5.08
N GLN A 77 -15.34 -2.38 5.24
CA GLN A 77 -15.04 -3.80 5.17
C GLN A 77 -13.90 -4.17 6.13
N THR A 78 -13.88 -5.40 6.61
CA THR A 78 -12.75 -5.96 7.38
C THR A 78 -12.45 -7.37 6.88
N LYS A 79 -11.16 -7.72 6.75
CA LYS A 79 -10.69 -9.05 6.35
C LYS A 79 -9.46 -9.45 7.16
N THR A 80 -9.25 -10.75 7.33
CA THR A 80 -7.99 -11.29 7.84
C THR A 80 -7.08 -11.60 6.66
N SER A 81 -5.84 -11.12 6.72
CA SER A 81 -4.84 -11.37 5.68
C SER A 81 -4.31 -12.81 5.75
N THR A 82 -4.13 -13.42 4.58
CA THR A 82 -3.38 -14.67 4.36
C THR A 82 -2.04 -14.41 3.65
N GLY A 83 -1.46 -13.22 3.86
CA GLY A 83 -0.38 -12.62 3.08
C GLY A 83 -0.91 -11.50 2.18
N THR A 84 -2.17 -11.60 1.79
CA THR A 84 -2.93 -10.56 1.09
C THR A 84 -4.36 -10.46 1.64
N ALA A 85 -4.95 -9.26 1.52
CA ALA A 85 -6.38 -9.02 1.72
C ALA A 85 -6.91 -8.25 0.50
N VAL A 86 -7.96 -8.79 -0.14
CA VAL A 86 -8.52 -8.24 -1.38
C VAL A 86 -9.89 -7.65 -1.11
N PHE A 87 -10.08 -6.38 -1.41
CA PHE A 87 -11.33 -5.65 -1.22
C PHE A 87 -11.93 -5.27 -2.57
N THR A 88 -13.24 -5.38 -2.69
CA THR A 88 -13.99 -4.84 -3.83
C THR A 88 -14.72 -3.58 -3.37
N VAL A 89 -14.57 -2.51 -4.11
CA VAL A 89 -15.23 -1.22 -3.88
C VAL A 89 -16.01 -0.80 -5.11
N THR A 90 -17.14 -0.14 -4.87
CA THR A 90 -18.09 0.28 -5.92
C THR A 90 -18.20 1.80 -6.04
N GLU A 91 -17.39 2.52 -5.29
CA GLU A 91 -17.35 3.97 -5.28
C GLU A 91 -15.93 4.49 -5.45
N THR A 92 -15.80 5.61 -6.13
CA THR A 92 -14.53 6.36 -6.21
C THR A 92 -14.27 7.14 -4.92
N GLY A 93 -13.03 7.58 -4.75
CA GLY A 93 -12.61 8.40 -3.60
C GLY A 93 -11.41 7.80 -2.87
N THR A 94 -11.03 8.44 -1.77
CA THR A 94 -9.89 8.01 -0.97
C THR A 94 -10.32 6.99 0.09
N TYR A 95 -9.67 5.85 0.05
CA TYR A 95 -9.82 4.79 1.05
C TYR A 95 -8.58 4.75 1.94
N THR A 96 -8.80 4.66 3.24
CA THR A 96 -7.74 4.38 4.22
C THR A 96 -7.79 2.91 4.62
N ILE A 97 -6.67 2.24 4.51
CA ILE A 97 -6.50 0.85 4.91
C ILE A 97 -5.71 0.80 6.21
N VAL A 98 -6.22 0.13 7.21
CA VAL A 98 -5.57 -0.04 8.51
C VAL A 98 -5.41 -1.52 8.77
N ALA A 99 -4.17 -1.97 8.92
CA ALA A 99 -3.85 -3.33 9.34
C ALA A 99 -3.40 -3.36 10.80
N THR A 100 -3.88 -4.34 11.55
CA THR A 100 -3.52 -4.55 12.96
C THR A 100 -3.09 -5.99 13.20
N LYS A 101 -1.99 -6.17 13.94
CA LYS A 101 -1.46 -7.48 14.33
C LYS A 101 -0.66 -7.36 15.63
N SER A 102 -0.92 -8.22 16.58
CA SER A 102 -0.16 -8.27 17.86
C SER A 102 0.00 -6.91 18.55
N GLY A 103 -1.06 -6.09 18.55
CA GLY A 103 -1.05 -4.76 19.18
C GLY A 103 -0.42 -3.64 18.34
N GLN A 104 0.23 -3.96 17.24
CA GLN A 104 0.74 -2.96 16.29
C GLN A 104 -0.32 -2.58 15.25
N SER A 105 -0.23 -1.38 14.72
CA SER A 105 -1.11 -0.88 13.66
C SER A 105 -0.28 -0.15 12.61
N VAL A 106 -0.60 -0.41 11.34
CA VAL A 106 -0.01 0.29 10.19
C VAL A 106 -1.12 0.68 9.23
N SER A 107 -0.98 1.81 8.56
CA SER A 107 -2.00 2.30 7.64
C SER A 107 -1.39 2.87 6.35
N GLY A 108 -2.23 2.90 5.32
CA GLY A 108 -1.94 3.55 4.05
C GLY A 108 -3.22 3.96 3.36
N THR A 109 -3.11 4.70 2.27
CA THR A 109 -4.26 5.22 1.52
C THR A 109 -4.20 4.80 0.06
N VAL A 110 -5.38 4.62 -0.53
CA VAL A 110 -5.56 4.38 -1.97
C VAL A 110 -6.62 5.34 -2.47
N ASN A 111 -6.29 6.13 -3.49
CA ASN A 111 -7.26 6.99 -4.17
C ASN A 111 -7.84 6.24 -5.38
N VAL A 112 -9.10 5.86 -5.28
CA VAL A 112 -9.84 5.11 -6.31
C VAL A 112 -10.48 6.09 -7.28
N VAL A 113 -10.14 5.98 -8.58
CA VAL A 113 -10.68 6.80 -9.67
C VAL A 113 -11.41 5.93 -10.68
N SER A 114 -12.37 6.50 -11.41
CA SER A 114 -13.23 5.75 -12.34
C SER A 114 -12.49 5.13 -13.53
N SER A 115 -11.30 5.62 -13.86
CA SER A 115 -10.48 5.12 -14.97
C SER A 115 -9.62 3.91 -14.63
N THR A 116 -9.55 3.50 -13.34
CA THR A 116 -8.70 2.41 -12.87
C THR A 116 -9.51 1.44 -12.03
N THR A 117 -9.38 0.16 -12.30
CA THR A 117 -10.16 -0.91 -11.64
C THR A 117 -9.34 -1.79 -10.72
N THR A 118 -8.01 -1.62 -10.67
CA THR A 118 -7.12 -2.42 -9.82
C THR A 118 -6.10 -1.54 -9.11
N TYR A 119 -5.94 -1.77 -7.81
CA TYR A 119 -5.02 -1.04 -6.94
C TYR A 119 -4.24 -2.03 -6.08
N ALA A 120 -3.00 -1.70 -5.78
CA ALA A 120 -2.14 -2.46 -4.88
C ALA A 120 -1.57 -1.55 -3.79
N LEU A 121 -1.53 -2.04 -2.56
CA LEU A 121 -0.94 -1.39 -1.41
C LEU A 121 -0.15 -2.41 -0.61
N THR A 122 1.07 -2.09 -0.21
CA THR A 122 1.85 -2.91 0.72
C THR A 122 1.95 -2.21 2.06
N LEU A 123 1.64 -2.94 3.14
CA LEU A 123 1.77 -2.48 4.52
C LEU A 123 2.71 -3.43 5.26
N SER A 124 3.65 -2.89 6.03
CA SER A 124 4.64 -3.67 6.77
C SER A 124 4.66 -3.24 8.23
N PHE A 125 4.58 -4.20 9.14
CA PHE A 125 4.76 -3.97 10.57
C PHE A 125 6.24 -3.85 10.91
N VAL A 126 6.55 -3.05 11.94
CA VAL A 126 7.92 -2.92 12.44
C VAL A 126 8.26 -4.12 13.31
N SER A 127 9.30 -4.87 12.94
CA SER A 127 9.85 -5.94 13.78
C SER A 127 10.77 -5.37 14.86
N SER A 128 10.69 -5.91 16.07
CA SER A 128 11.66 -5.61 17.14
C SER A 128 13.07 -6.13 16.85
N THR A 129 13.21 -7.10 15.95
CA THR A 129 14.51 -7.54 15.42
C THR A 129 14.88 -6.68 14.22
N LEU A 130 15.89 -5.84 14.34
CA LEU A 130 16.29 -4.89 13.30
C LEU A 130 16.49 -5.55 11.93
N ASN A 131 17.13 -6.74 11.92
CA ASN A 131 17.44 -7.47 10.68
C ASN A 131 16.20 -7.91 9.89
N ASN A 132 15.06 -8.04 10.53
CA ASN A 132 13.81 -8.48 9.90
C ASN A 132 13.02 -7.36 9.21
N ASN A 133 13.54 -6.13 9.26
CA ASN A 133 12.88 -4.98 8.65
C ASN A 133 13.55 -4.63 7.31
N GLU A 134 12.74 -4.25 6.33
CA GLU A 134 13.25 -3.63 5.11
C GLU A 134 13.84 -2.25 5.41
N TRP A 135 14.80 -1.79 4.60
CA TRP A 135 15.41 -0.47 4.78
C TRP A 135 14.40 0.68 4.72
N SER A 136 13.34 0.52 3.92
CA SER A 136 12.23 1.48 3.84
C SER A 136 11.49 1.61 5.17
N VAL A 137 11.28 0.50 5.89
CA VAL A 137 10.66 0.49 7.23
C VAL A 137 11.59 1.17 8.25
N ILE A 138 12.89 0.82 8.22
CA ILE A 138 13.90 1.43 9.10
C ILE A 138 13.97 2.95 8.86
N LYS A 139 13.94 3.37 7.59
CA LYS A 139 13.90 4.79 7.24
C LYS A 139 12.67 5.48 7.79
N SER A 140 11.49 4.89 7.63
CA SER A 140 10.23 5.47 8.12
C SER A 140 10.21 5.62 9.64
N VAL A 141 10.73 4.62 10.37
CA VAL A 141 10.87 4.66 11.82
C VAL A 141 11.89 5.72 12.24
N SER A 142 13.00 5.84 11.50
CA SER A 142 14.00 6.89 11.73
C SER A 142 13.39 8.28 11.52
N ASP A 143 12.74 8.52 10.38
CA ASP A 143 12.14 9.82 10.05
C ASP A 143 11.08 10.25 11.08
N ALA A 144 10.38 9.28 11.68
CA ALA A 144 9.41 9.50 12.76
C ALA A 144 10.07 9.73 14.14
N GLY A 145 11.39 9.63 14.25
CA GLY A 145 12.12 9.77 15.51
C GLY A 145 11.92 8.60 16.50
N GLN A 146 11.43 7.46 16.01
CA GLN A 146 11.02 6.33 16.82
C GLN A 146 12.08 5.20 16.88
N GLY A 147 13.28 5.40 16.35
CA GLY A 147 14.32 4.36 16.31
C GLY A 147 14.58 3.69 17.65
N ALA A 148 14.80 4.48 18.70
CA ALA A 148 15.05 3.98 20.05
C ALA A 148 13.83 3.30 20.73
N SER A 149 12.62 3.45 20.16
CA SER A 149 11.42 2.76 20.67
C SER A 149 11.34 1.32 20.17
N TYR A 150 12.02 0.99 19.08
CA TYR A 150 11.99 -0.34 18.46
C TYR A 150 13.30 -1.08 18.60
N TRP A 151 14.44 -0.38 18.57
CA TRP A 151 15.78 -0.98 18.50
C TRP A 151 16.73 -0.34 19.52
N SER A 152 17.82 -1.05 19.80
CA SER A 152 18.85 -0.63 20.75
C SER A 152 20.21 -0.47 20.08
N ILE A 153 21.11 0.27 20.71
CA ILE A 153 22.52 0.31 20.32
C ILE A 153 23.07 -1.12 20.35
N GLY A 154 23.77 -1.53 19.28
CA GLY A 154 24.28 -2.89 19.11
C GLY A 154 23.36 -3.80 18.29
N ASP A 155 22.08 -3.44 18.06
CA ASP A 155 21.24 -4.17 17.11
C ASP A 155 21.82 -4.07 15.69
N ARG A 156 21.74 -5.17 14.95
CA ARG A 156 22.41 -5.30 13.66
C ARG A 156 21.48 -5.66 12.52
N LYS A 157 21.87 -5.23 11.32
CA LYS A 157 21.24 -5.65 10.07
C LYS A 157 22.29 -6.15 9.09
N ALA A 158 22.00 -7.30 8.47
CA ALA A 158 22.83 -7.84 7.42
C ALA A 158 22.78 -6.94 6.17
N VAL A 159 23.95 -6.75 5.56
CA VAL A 159 24.11 -6.07 4.28
C VAL A 159 24.97 -6.91 3.36
N THR A 160 24.67 -6.89 2.07
CA THR A 160 25.45 -7.61 1.05
C THR A 160 26.26 -6.60 0.26
N LEU A 161 27.56 -6.81 0.21
CA LEU A 161 28.49 -5.95 -0.52
C LEU A 161 28.92 -6.64 -1.82
N ASN A 162 28.90 -5.86 -2.89
CA ASN A 162 29.39 -6.27 -4.21
C ASN A 162 30.21 -5.11 -4.80
N GLY A 163 31.34 -5.43 -5.38
CA GLY A 163 32.18 -4.43 -6.05
C GLY A 163 33.66 -4.78 -6.02
N THR A 164 34.44 -4.03 -6.79
CA THR A 164 35.89 -4.15 -6.84
C THR A 164 36.53 -2.82 -6.54
N VAL A 165 37.48 -2.81 -5.62
CA VAL A 165 38.31 -1.64 -5.29
C VAL A 165 39.78 -2.11 -5.31
N GLY A 166 40.54 -1.62 -6.27
CA GLY A 166 41.89 -2.12 -6.51
C GLY A 166 41.91 -3.62 -6.86
N ALA A 167 42.64 -4.40 -6.13
CA ALA A 167 42.72 -5.87 -6.28
C ALA A 167 41.63 -6.62 -5.47
N LEU A 168 40.92 -5.94 -4.57
CA LEU A 168 39.88 -6.55 -3.74
C LEU A 168 38.55 -6.60 -4.50
N THR A 169 38.03 -7.81 -4.71
CA THR A 169 36.69 -8.03 -5.25
C THR A 169 35.81 -8.68 -4.20
N LEU A 170 34.68 -8.03 -3.89
CA LEU A 170 33.61 -8.56 -3.05
C LEU A 170 32.47 -9.04 -3.95
N SER A 171 32.04 -10.27 -3.77
CA SER A 171 30.91 -10.87 -4.50
C SER A 171 29.96 -11.52 -3.51
N ASN A 172 28.77 -10.96 -3.38
CA ASN A 172 27.74 -11.38 -2.42
C ASN A 172 28.28 -11.54 -0.99
N TYR A 173 29.22 -10.66 -0.62
CA TYR A 173 29.84 -10.70 0.69
C TYR A 173 28.87 -10.16 1.73
N THR A 174 28.46 -11.02 2.67
CA THR A 174 27.54 -10.63 3.75
C THR A 174 28.32 -10.12 4.95
N THR A 175 28.02 -8.93 5.37
CA THR A 175 28.51 -8.31 6.61
C THR A 175 27.32 -7.66 7.36
N TYR A 176 27.60 -6.91 8.41
CA TYR A 176 26.55 -6.31 9.24
C TYR A 176 26.83 -4.83 9.46
N VAL A 177 25.74 -4.06 9.54
CA VAL A 177 25.77 -2.73 10.13
C VAL A 177 25.09 -2.78 11.50
N PHE A 178 25.67 -2.10 12.47
CA PHE A 178 25.22 -2.05 13.84
C PHE A 178 24.75 -0.64 14.20
N ILE A 179 23.67 -0.54 14.96
CA ILE A 179 23.27 0.76 15.53
C ILE A 179 24.32 1.18 16.56
N ILE A 180 24.91 2.37 16.36
CA ILE A 180 25.87 2.98 17.27
C ILE A 180 25.27 4.17 18.04
N GLY A 181 24.10 4.66 17.63
CA GLY A 181 23.42 5.76 18.31
C GLY A 181 22.18 6.25 17.60
N PHE A 182 21.46 7.07 18.35
CA PHE A 182 20.27 7.78 17.88
C PHE A 182 20.48 9.28 18.11
N ASN A 183 20.34 10.08 17.05
CA ASN A 183 20.41 11.56 17.11
C ASN A 183 21.70 12.12 17.72
N HIS A 184 22.82 11.39 17.76
CA HIS A 184 24.02 11.84 18.49
C HIS A 184 24.75 13.00 17.77
N ASN A 185 24.43 13.28 16.50
CA ASN A 185 24.99 14.39 15.72
C ASN A 185 23.89 15.33 15.21
N ALA A 186 22.83 15.54 16.01
CA ALA A 186 21.64 16.26 15.61
C ALA A 186 21.91 17.72 15.18
N ASN A 187 22.93 18.35 15.71
CA ASN A 187 23.32 19.74 15.34
C ASN A 187 23.84 19.85 13.89
N VAL A 188 24.34 18.76 13.31
CA VAL A 188 24.90 18.74 11.96
C VAL A 188 23.98 18.01 10.98
N GLU A 189 23.43 16.87 11.39
CA GLU A 189 22.66 15.96 10.52
C GLU A 189 21.15 16.11 10.68
N GLY A 190 20.72 16.95 11.61
CA GLY A 190 19.33 17.08 12.00
C GLY A 190 18.87 15.96 12.94
N THR A 191 17.64 16.11 13.43
CA THR A 191 16.99 15.13 14.31
C THR A 191 16.48 13.91 13.54
N ASN A 192 16.08 12.89 14.27
CA ASN A 192 15.46 11.67 13.72
C ASN A 192 16.42 10.85 12.84
N ARG A 193 17.63 10.60 13.38
CA ARG A 193 18.64 9.78 12.70
C ARG A 193 18.99 8.55 13.52
N ILE A 194 19.17 7.42 12.82
CA ILE A 194 19.78 6.20 13.35
C ILE A 194 21.16 6.10 12.73
N HIS A 195 22.18 6.02 13.57
CA HIS A 195 23.57 5.94 13.12
C HIS A 195 24.04 4.51 13.11
N PHE A 196 24.65 4.12 12.01
CA PHE A 196 25.14 2.77 11.78
C PHE A 196 26.64 2.74 11.57
N GLN A 197 27.29 1.67 12.01
CA GLN A 197 28.67 1.35 11.72
C GLN A 197 28.77 -0.05 11.13
N LEU A 198 29.59 -0.19 10.09
CA LEU A 198 29.91 -1.47 9.48
C LEU A 198 30.86 -2.26 10.38
N ALA A 199 30.53 -3.53 10.62
CA ALA A 199 31.43 -4.48 11.30
C ALA A 199 31.10 -5.92 10.86
N LYS A 200 32.06 -6.84 11.01
CA LYS A 200 31.90 -8.20 10.52
C LYS A 200 30.92 -9.02 11.35
N THR A 201 31.13 -9.12 12.64
CA THR A 201 30.36 -10.02 13.51
C THR A 201 29.85 -9.36 14.79
N ALA A 202 30.56 -8.36 15.30
CA ALA A 202 30.23 -7.66 16.53
C ALA A 202 30.61 -6.18 16.43
N LEU A 203 29.93 -5.34 17.20
CA LEU A 203 30.20 -3.90 17.26
C LEU A 203 31.55 -3.59 17.90
N SER A 204 32.02 -4.41 18.81
CA SER A 204 33.31 -4.27 19.46
C SER A 204 34.08 -5.58 19.47
N GLY A 205 35.42 -5.51 19.34
CA GLY A 205 36.29 -6.69 19.34
C GLY A 205 36.18 -7.56 18.08
N GLY A 206 35.40 -7.13 17.08
CA GLY A 206 35.29 -7.80 15.78
C GLY A 206 36.40 -7.37 14.82
N THR A 207 36.74 -8.27 13.91
CA THR A 207 37.57 -7.91 12.75
C THR A 207 36.67 -7.24 11.74
N ASP A 208 36.88 -5.97 11.49
CA ASP A 208 36.21 -5.25 10.41
C ASP A 208 36.68 -5.80 9.07
N VAL A 209 35.79 -5.73 8.11
CA VAL A 209 36.13 -6.08 6.73
C VAL A 209 36.75 -4.85 6.09
N ALA A 210 37.96 -5.00 5.57
CA ALA A 210 38.49 -4.02 4.65
C ALA A 210 37.61 -3.99 3.40
N ILE A 211 37.12 -2.81 3.07
CA ILE A 211 36.34 -2.58 1.85
C ILE A 211 37.19 -1.99 0.71
N CYS A 212 38.49 -1.85 0.95
CA CYS A 212 39.52 -1.47 -0.01
C CYS A 212 40.82 -2.22 0.28
N ASP A 213 41.72 -2.30 -0.68
CA ASP A 213 42.96 -3.06 -0.63
C ASP A 213 44.18 -2.20 -0.19
N SER A 214 43.97 -0.93 0.06
CA SER A 214 45.01 0.00 0.49
C SER A 214 44.47 1.10 1.38
N TYR A 215 45.34 1.76 2.15
CA TYR A 215 45.04 2.97 2.89
C TYR A 215 45.05 4.18 1.95
N TYR A 216 44.05 5.04 2.06
CA TYR A 216 43.96 6.31 1.36
C TYR A 216 44.11 7.45 2.35
#